data_92f8620612d5a6e7be6a6df6fb08f9cd
#
_entry.id   92f8620612d5a6e7be6a6df6fb08f9cd
#
_cell.length_a   1.000
_cell.length_b   1.000
_cell.length_c   1.000
_cell.angle_alpha   90.00
_cell.angle_beta   90.00
_cell.angle_gamma   90.00
#
_symmetry.space_group_name_H-M   'P 1'
#
loop_
_entity.id
_entity.type
_entity.pdbx_description
1 polymer ?
#
loop_
_entity_poly.entity_id
_entity_poly.type
_entity_poly.pdbx_seq_one_letter_code
_entity_poly.pdbx_strand_id
1 'polypeptide(L)'
;MLGSTPSFTNPPIVELVLGVEFTPIDALKSIHYQGIYDLFRDIFPISQDAQPLATSVENVEGDPHTQIAFQVDTNPTLPRLWCLSREKDLLIQFQADRFVLNWRKRGEQDVYPTFEELAPKFEHEFFRLKNHVRDEFEVELNVSQIEVSYVNLVSSKDFSKLYKFQKIINDKNIDLEGLSASFVEVLGFDDYAHNARLIYDVQVALKQADSPRDHRLSLTVRGAPKQQSHENIEVFMQAAHDKIVSKFLSITTLSAQRKWGKTQI
;
A
#
# COMPACT_ATOMS: atom_id res chain seq x y z
N MET A 1 -11.80 -12.31 22.49
CA MET A 1 -11.70 -10.84 22.67
C MET A 1 -10.51 -10.41 21.84
N LEU A 2 -10.73 -9.79 20.69
CA LEU A 2 -9.69 -9.11 19.93
C LEU A 2 -9.30 -7.89 20.79
N GLY A 3 -8.08 -7.90 21.33
CA GLY A 3 -7.55 -6.74 22.06
C GLY A 3 -7.49 -5.56 21.07
N SER A 4 -7.85 -4.36 21.53
CA SER A 4 -7.78 -3.17 20.69
C SER A 4 -6.35 -2.98 20.16
N THR A 5 -6.23 -2.72 18.86
CA THR A 5 -4.93 -2.47 18.23
C THR A 5 -4.33 -1.19 18.79
N PRO A 6 -3.05 -1.20 19.26
CA PRO A 6 -2.43 0.01 19.80
C PRO A 6 -2.36 1.13 18.73
N SER A 7 -2.68 2.34 19.12
CA SER A 7 -2.54 3.52 18.28
C SER A 7 -1.30 4.35 18.65
N PHE A 8 -0.92 5.29 17.78
CA PHE A 8 0.19 6.21 17.99
C PHE A 8 -0.27 7.64 17.75
N THR A 9 0.13 8.58 18.60
CA THR A 9 -0.19 10.00 18.43
C THR A 9 0.63 10.67 17.34
N ASN A 10 1.84 10.18 17.07
CA ASN A 10 2.73 10.71 16.04
C ASN A 10 3.53 9.56 15.37
N PRO A 11 2.85 8.68 14.60
CA PRO A 11 3.50 7.56 13.95
C PRO A 11 4.49 8.03 12.86
N PRO A 12 5.53 7.27 12.56
CA PRO A 12 6.51 7.61 11.53
C PRO A 12 5.98 7.34 10.11
N ILE A 13 4.67 7.25 9.95
CA ILE A 13 4.00 6.94 8.69
C ILE A 13 4.11 8.13 7.74
N VAL A 14 4.50 7.88 6.51
CA VAL A 14 4.54 8.87 5.43
C VAL A 14 3.60 8.54 4.28
N GLU A 15 3.12 7.30 4.21
CA GLU A 15 2.11 6.89 3.24
C GLU A 15 1.29 5.71 3.79
N LEU A 16 -0.03 5.76 3.58
CA LEU A 16 -0.96 4.64 3.74
C LEU A 16 -1.63 4.37 2.40
N VAL A 17 -1.59 3.12 1.97
CA VAL A 17 -2.15 2.66 0.69
C VAL A 17 -3.21 1.60 0.97
N LEU A 18 -4.39 1.81 0.42
CA LEU A 18 -5.48 0.83 0.37
C LEU A 18 -5.78 0.56 -1.10
N GLY A 19 -5.76 -0.70 -1.51
CA GLY A 19 -5.91 -1.03 -2.92
C GLY A 19 -6.58 -2.36 -3.18
N VAL A 20 -7.16 -2.47 -4.37
CA VAL A 20 -7.65 -3.72 -4.94
C VAL A 20 -7.15 -3.85 -6.38
N GLU A 21 -6.81 -5.07 -6.75
CA GLU A 21 -6.66 -5.47 -8.14
C GLU A 21 -7.86 -6.32 -8.54
N PHE A 22 -8.30 -6.21 -9.78
CA PHE A 22 -9.48 -6.91 -10.30
C PHE A 22 -9.25 -7.34 -11.75
N THR A 23 -10.11 -8.21 -12.26
CA THR A 23 -10.08 -8.61 -13.67
C THR A 23 -10.12 -7.37 -14.55
N PRO A 24 -9.19 -7.22 -15.51
CA PRO A 24 -9.11 -6.04 -16.38
C PRO A 24 -10.44 -5.72 -17.06
N ILE A 25 -10.73 -4.44 -17.18
CA ILE A 25 -11.91 -3.94 -17.91
C ILE A 25 -11.54 -3.83 -19.39
N ASP A 26 -11.75 -4.90 -20.16
CA ASP A 26 -11.33 -5.00 -21.56
C ASP A 26 -11.99 -3.92 -22.47
N ALA A 27 -13.21 -3.50 -22.11
CA ALA A 27 -13.94 -2.47 -22.83
C ALA A 27 -13.44 -1.03 -22.57
N LEU A 28 -12.59 -0.84 -21.54
CA LEU A 28 -12.07 0.47 -21.17
C LEU A 28 -11.16 1.04 -22.27
N LYS A 29 -11.44 2.28 -22.64
CA LYS A 29 -10.63 3.08 -23.59
C LYS A 29 -10.34 4.43 -22.99
N SER A 30 -9.38 5.17 -23.56
CA SER A 30 -9.02 6.52 -23.10
C SER A 30 -10.18 7.50 -23.05
N ILE A 31 -11.15 7.36 -23.94
CA ILE A 31 -12.37 8.20 -23.98
C ILE A 31 -13.23 8.05 -22.71
N HIS A 32 -13.18 6.91 -22.02
CA HIS A 32 -13.97 6.64 -20.81
C HIS A 32 -13.35 7.27 -19.55
N TYR A 33 -12.09 7.74 -19.62
CA TYR A 33 -11.40 8.31 -18.44
C TYR A 33 -12.06 9.59 -17.92
N GLN A 34 -12.74 10.35 -18.81
CA GLN A 34 -13.51 11.51 -18.36
C GLN A 34 -14.64 11.09 -17.41
N GLY A 35 -15.38 10.04 -17.73
CA GLY A 35 -16.44 9.50 -16.87
C GLY A 35 -15.90 9.01 -15.53
N ILE A 36 -14.76 8.31 -15.54
CA ILE A 36 -14.08 7.86 -14.31
C ILE A 36 -13.61 9.07 -13.47
N TYR A 37 -13.00 10.09 -14.09
CA TYR A 37 -12.60 11.31 -13.39
C TYR A 37 -13.79 12.04 -12.77
N ASP A 38 -14.90 12.14 -13.49
CA ASP A 38 -16.11 12.82 -13.04
C ASP A 38 -16.72 12.18 -11.76
N LEU A 39 -16.44 10.90 -11.49
CA LEU A 39 -16.82 10.29 -10.22
C LEU A 39 -16.10 10.92 -9.03
N PHE A 40 -14.84 11.32 -9.20
CA PHE A 40 -13.97 11.67 -8.07
C PHE A 40 -13.70 13.18 -7.97
N ARG A 41 -13.93 13.97 -9.03
CA ARG A 41 -13.48 15.37 -9.16
C ARG A 41 -13.95 16.33 -8.06
N ASP A 42 -15.05 16.02 -7.39
CA ASP A 42 -15.58 16.90 -6.33
C ASP A 42 -14.64 16.93 -5.12
N ILE A 43 -14.04 15.79 -4.79
CA ILE A 43 -13.07 15.63 -3.69
C ILE A 43 -11.63 15.66 -4.23
N PHE A 44 -11.41 15.15 -5.44
CA PHE A 44 -10.10 14.98 -6.08
C PHE A 44 -10.04 15.77 -7.41
N PRO A 45 -10.01 17.12 -7.36
CA PRO A 45 -10.16 17.98 -8.54
C PRO A 45 -8.92 18.05 -9.45
N ILE A 46 -7.79 17.48 -9.06
CA ILE A 46 -6.55 17.54 -9.85
C ILE A 46 -6.33 16.17 -10.49
N SER A 47 -6.32 16.11 -11.83
CA SER A 47 -6.03 14.89 -12.57
C SER A 47 -4.64 14.91 -13.19
N GLN A 48 -4.00 13.74 -13.26
CA GLN A 48 -2.71 13.54 -13.90
C GLN A 48 -2.65 12.14 -14.51
N ASP A 49 -1.96 12.02 -15.64
CA ASP A 49 -1.61 10.73 -16.21
C ASP A 49 -0.30 10.23 -15.61
N ALA A 50 -0.27 8.97 -15.23
CA ALA A 50 0.91 8.31 -14.72
C ALA A 50 1.19 7.03 -15.54
N GLN A 51 2.43 6.52 -15.42
CA GLN A 51 2.75 5.25 -16.06
C GLN A 51 1.93 4.12 -15.41
N PRO A 52 1.41 3.17 -16.21
CA PRO A 52 0.72 2.01 -15.68
C PRO A 52 1.66 1.18 -14.82
N LEU A 53 1.10 0.57 -13.79
CA LEU A 53 1.81 -0.42 -12.99
C LEU A 53 1.66 -1.79 -13.63
N ALA A 54 2.72 -2.60 -13.57
CA ALA A 54 2.63 -3.99 -13.95
C ALA A 54 1.68 -4.73 -13.00
N THR A 55 0.91 -5.68 -13.53
CA THR A 55 0.08 -6.56 -12.70
C THR A 55 1.01 -7.49 -11.91
N SER A 56 0.83 -7.52 -10.60
CA SER A 56 1.58 -8.41 -9.70
C SER A 56 0.61 -9.22 -8.86
N VAL A 57 0.21 -10.38 -9.36
CA VAL A 57 -0.59 -11.33 -8.59
C VAL A 57 0.35 -12.19 -7.73
N GLU A 58 0.12 -12.20 -6.42
CA GLU A 58 0.86 -13.05 -5.51
C GLU A 58 0.52 -14.53 -5.75
N ASN A 59 1.50 -15.31 -6.22
CA ASN A 59 1.36 -16.75 -6.40
C ASN A 59 2.17 -17.48 -5.32
N VAL A 60 1.49 -18.18 -4.42
CA VAL A 60 2.14 -18.91 -3.30
C VAL A 60 2.79 -20.21 -3.77
N GLU A 61 2.34 -20.78 -4.88
CA GLU A 61 2.88 -22.06 -5.41
C GLU A 61 4.12 -21.88 -6.28
N GLY A 62 4.49 -20.63 -6.63
CA GLY A 62 5.64 -20.31 -7.46
C GLY A 62 6.79 -19.66 -6.69
N ASP A 63 7.98 -19.67 -7.29
CA ASP A 63 9.15 -18.95 -6.77
C ASP A 63 8.81 -17.45 -6.69
N PRO A 64 8.92 -16.80 -5.50
CA PRO A 64 8.60 -15.39 -5.32
C PRO A 64 9.46 -14.44 -6.17
N HIS A 65 10.54 -14.92 -6.75
CA HIS A 65 11.46 -14.14 -7.58
C HIS A 65 11.26 -14.31 -9.10
N THR A 66 10.29 -15.13 -9.56
CA THR A 66 10.19 -15.52 -10.98
C THR A 66 9.11 -14.81 -11.79
N GLN A 67 8.54 -13.70 -11.33
CA GLN A 67 7.53 -13.01 -12.13
C GLN A 67 8.01 -11.68 -12.71
N ILE A 68 8.95 -11.77 -13.66
CA ILE A 68 9.11 -10.75 -14.69
C ILE A 68 8.45 -11.31 -15.96
N ALA A 69 7.13 -11.20 -16.03
CA ALA A 69 6.43 -11.41 -17.29
C ALA A 69 6.57 -10.14 -18.13
N PHE A 70 7.50 -10.12 -19.06
CA PHE A 70 7.49 -9.12 -20.14
C PHE A 70 6.34 -9.49 -21.08
N GLN A 71 5.15 -8.96 -20.85
CA GLN A 71 4.12 -8.93 -21.87
C GLN A 71 4.45 -7.77 -22.81
N VAL A 72 4.85 -8.09 -24.02
CA VAL A 72 4.89 -7.11 -25.11
C VAL A 72 3.44 -6.95 -25.59
N ASP A 73 2.71 -6.03 -24.97
CA ASP A 73 1.36 -5.69 -25.39
C ASP A 73 1.47 -4.82 -26.64
N THR A 74 0.88 -5.26 -27.74
CA THR A 74 0.85 -4.53 -29.01
C THR A 74 -0.23 -3.43 -29.03
N ASN A 75 -1.08 -3.37 -27.99
CA ASN A 75 -2.07 -2.30 -27.81
C ASN A 75 -1.45 -1.12 -27.05
N PRO A 76 -1.81 0.12 -27.37
CA PRO A 76 -1.37 1.26 -26.59
C PRO A 76 -1.85 1.09 -25.13
N THR A 77 -0.90 0.97 -24.21
CA THR A 77 -1.20 0.82 -22.79
C THR A 77 -1.88 2.09 -22.28
N LEU A 78 -3.08 1.94 -21.72
CA LEU A 78 -3.77 3.06 -21.11
C LEU A 78 -2.95 3.60 -19.92
N PRO A 79 -2.86 4.93 -19.75
CA PRO A 79 -2.19 5.51 -18.60
C PRO A 79 -2.94 5.13 -17.31
N ARG A 80 -2.26 5.19 -16.19
CA ARG A 80 -2.89 5.18 -14.87
C ARG A 80 -3.38 6.59 -14.56
N LEU A 81 -4.68 6.74 -14.31
CA LEU A 81 -5.28 8.01 -13.92
C LEU A 81 -5.00 8.27 -12.44
N TRP A 82 -4.43 9.41 -12.13
CA TRP A 82 -4.30 9.96 -10.78
C TRP A 82 -5.31 11.08 -10.57
N CYS A 83 -6.11 10.97 -9.50
CA CYS A 83 -6.99 12.02 -9.04
C CYS A 83 -6.55 12.44 -7.64
N LEU A 84 -6.10 13.70 -7.48
CA LEU A 84 -5.54 14.21 -6.23
C LEU A 84 -6.51 15.19 -5.56
N SER A 85 -6.53 15.17 -4.22
CA SER A 85 -7.12 16.23 -3.40
C SER A 85 -6.46 17.59 -3.68
N ARG A 86 -7.07 18.68 -3.25
CA ARG A 86 -6.49 20.03 -3.39
C ARG A 86 -5.17 20.16 -2.67
N GLU A 87 -5.06 19.57 -1.49
CA GLU A 87 -3.88 19.52 -0.63
C GLU A 87 -2.84 18.51 -1.15
N LYS A 88 -3.22 17.65 -2.10
CA LYS A 88 -2.41 16.59 -2.69
C LYS A 88 -1.92 15.53 -1.69
N ASP A 89 -2.54 15.46 -0.55
CA ASP A 89 -2.30 14.45 0.49
C ASP A 89 -3.08 13.16 0.24
N LEU A 90 -4.28 13.25 -0.37
CA LEU A 90 -5.08 12.12 -0.82
C LEU A 90 -4.97 11.94 -2.33
N LEU A 91 -4.87 10.69 -2.76
CA LEU A 91 -4.70 10.31 -4.16
C LEU A 91 -5.52 9.05 -4.46
N ILE A 92 -6.46 9.15 -5.40
CA ILE A 92 -7.03 7.98 -6.07
C ILE A 92 -6.18 7.66 -7.29
N GLN A 93 -5.87 6.38 -7.47
CA GLN A 93 -5.22 5.84 -8.66
C GLN A 93 -6.15 4.80 -9.29
N PHE A 94 -6.47 5.00 -10.55
CA PHE A 94 -7.28 4.07 -11.33
C PHE A 94 -6.48 3.58 -12.54
N GLN A 95 -6.57 2.30 -12.79
CA GLN A 95 -6.05 1.62 -13.98
C GLN A 95 -7.06 0.54 -14.39
N ALA A 96 -6.97 0.02 -15.61
CA ALA A 96 -7.93 -0.96 -16.11
C ALA A 96 -8.11 -2.20 -15.21
N ASP A 97 -7.15 -2.51 -14.36
CA ASP A 97 -7.09 -3.70 -13.50
C ASP A 97 -6.95 -3.37 -12.00
N ARG A 98 -7.01 -2.09 -11.60
CA ARG A 98 -6.83 -1.73 -10.18
C ARG A 98 -7.43 -0.39 -9.78
N PHE A 99 -7.75 -0.33 -8.51
CA PHE A 99 -8.16 0.90 -7.82
C PHE A 99 -7.38 1.03 -6.51
N VAL A 100 -6.81 2.21 -6.25
CA VAL A 100 -6.01 2.47 -5.05
C VAL A 100 -6.37 3.83 -4.49
N LEU A 101 -6.52 3.92 -3.17
CA LEU A 101 -6.57 5.17 -2.42
C LEU A 101 -5.32 5.28 -1.55
N ASN A 102 -4.58 6.36 -1.71
CA ASN A 102 -3.41 6.67 -0.90
C ASN A 102 -3.66 7.93 -0.06
N TRP A 103 -3.17 7.91 1.18
CA TRP A 103 -2.76 9.12 1.86
C TRP A 103 -1.23 9.23 1.83
N ARG A 104 -0.73 10.46 1.62
CA ARG A 104 0.71 10.75 1.63
C ARG A 104 1.01 11.99 2.42
N LYS A 105 1.98 11.91 3.32
CA LYS A 105 2.51 13.06 4.03
C LYS A 105 3.23 13.98 3.05
N ARG A 106 2.83 15.26 2.98
CA ARG A 106 3.40 16.29 2.09
C ARG A 106 4.29 17.25 2.83
N GLY A 107 4.01 17.48 4.12
CA GLY A 107 4.74 18.39 4.98
C GLY A 107 4.80 17.90 6.42
N GLU A 108 5.61 18.57 7.23
CA GLU A 108 5.76 18.20 8.65
C GLU A 108 4.48 18.41 9.47
N GLN A 109 3.62 19.32 9.02
CA GLN A 109 2.35 19.66 9.69
C GLN A 109 1.21 18.71 9.33
N ASP A 110 1.40 17.82 8.34
CA ASP A 110 0.35 16.91 7.93
C ASP A 110 0.12 15.85 9.01
N VAL A 111 -1.14 15.73 9.40
CA VAL A 111 -1.59 14.74 10.37
C VAL A 111 -1.94 13.46 9.61
N TYR A 112 -1.42 12.33 10.09
CA TYR A 112 -1.78 11.02 9.56
C TYR A 112 -3.27 10.76 9.87
N PRO A 113 -4.11 10.55 8.83
CA PRO A 113 -5.46 10.03 9.04
C PRO A 113 -5.35 8.58 9.49
N THR A 114 -6.11 8.20 10.48
CA THR A 114 -6.09 6.82 10.94
C THR A 114 -6.62 5.86 9.87
N PHE A 115 -6.35 4.57 10.04
CA PHE A 115 -6.93 3.55 9.16
C PHE A 115 -8.47 3.62 9.17
N GLU A 116 -9.04 3.82 10.37
CA GLU A 116 -10.47 3.94 10.62
C GLU A 116 -11.11 5.14 9.90
N GLU A 117 -10.32 6.16 9.58
CA GLU A 117 -10.77 7.32 8.78
C GLU A 117 -10.59 7.11 7.28
N LEU A 118 -9.56 6.35 6.86
CA LEU A 118 -9.26 6.16 5.44
C LEU A 118 -10.02 4.97 4.84
N ALA A 119 -10.21 3.88 5.56
CA ALA A 119 -10.88 2.69 5.06
C ALA A 119 -12.33 2.96 4.59
N PRO A 120 -13.18 3.68 5.34
CA PRO A 120 -14.52 4.02 4.86
C PRO A 120 -14.52 4.90 3.59
N LYS A 121 -13.52 5.77 3.43
CA LYS A 121 -13.37 6.57 2.20
C LYS A 121 -13.01 5.68 1.01
N PHE A 122 -12.08 4.73 1.20
CA PHE A 122 -11.74 3.74 0.17
C PHE A 122 -12.98 2.95 -0.26
N GLU A 123 -13.73 2.43 0.69
CA GLU A 123 -14.93 1.65 0.42
C GLU A 123 -15.98 2.45 -0.36
N HIS A 124 -16.24 3.68 0.08
CA HIS A 124 -17.19 4.57 -0.58
C HIS A 124 -16.80 4.83 -2.04
N GLU A 125 -15.54 5.20 -2.31
CA GLU A 125 -15.08 5.53 -3.65
C GLU A 125 -14.96 4.28 -4.54
N PHE A 126 -14.54 3.15 -3.99
CA PHE A 126 -14.52 1.88 -4.72
C PHE A 126 -15.93 1.39 -5.07
N PHE A 127 -16.91 1.56 -4.18
CA PHE A 127 -18.30 1.23 -4.48
C PHE A 127 -18.87 2.10 -5.61
N ARG A 128 -18.56 3.40 -5.62
CA ARG A 128 -18.93 4.31 -6.71
C ARG A 128 -18.35 3.84 -8.04
N LEU A 129 -17.06 3.47 -8.05
CA LEU A 129 -16.40 2.92 -9.23
C LEU A 129 -17.07 1.62 -9.69
N LYS A 130 -17.34 0.67 -8.79
CA LYS A 130 -18.05 -0.59 -9.11
C LYS A 130 -19.37 -0.36 -9.82
N ASN A 131 -20.19 0.54 -9.29
CA ASN A 131 -21.49 0.87 -9.87
C ASN A 131 -21.32 1.49 -11.26
N HIS A 132 -20.40 2.46 -11.41
CA HIS A 132 -20.14 3.07 -12.70
C HIS A 132 -19.67 2.06 -13.75
N VAL A 133 -18.73 1.17 -13.39
CA VAL A 133 -18.23 0.14 -14.31
C VAL A 133 -19.34 -0.84 -14.72
N ARG A 134 -20.17 -1.26 -13.78
CA ARG A 134 -21.33 -2.10 -14.09
C ARG A 134 -22.32 -1.40 -15.04
N ASP A 135 -22.63 -0.13 -14.77
CA ASP A 135 -23.64 0.63 -15.50
C ASP A 135 -23.15 1.06 -16.89
N GLU A 136 -21.86 1.36 -17.04
CA GLU A 136 -21.26 1.81 -18.32
C GLU A 136 -20.79 0.66 -19.20
N PHE A 137 -20.26 -0.41 -18.63
CA PHE A 137 -19.61 -1.52 -19.37
C PHE A 137 -20.36 -2.85 -19.24
N GLU A 138 -21.43 -2.95 -18.43
CA GLU A 138 -22.12 -4.19 -18.11
C GLU A 138 -21.19 -5.27 -17.55
N VAL A 139 -20.16 -4.86 -16.77
CA VAL A 139 -19.11 -5.71 -16.19
C VAL A 139 -19.11 -5.61 -14.68
N GLU A 140 -19.06 -6.75 -14.00
CA GLU A 140 -18.79 -6.79 -12.56
C GLU A 140 -17.29 -6.81 -12.28
N LEU A 141 -16.84 -5.92 -11.39
CA LEU A 141 -15.44 -5.93 -10.94
C LEU A 141 -15.18 -7.11 -9.99
N ASN A 142 -14.50 -8.13 -10.49
CA ASN A 142 -14.08 -9.29 -9.71
C ASN A 142 -12.70 -9.03 -9.13
N VAL A 143 -12.63 -8.80 -7.82
CA VAL A 143 -11.40 -8.51 -7.10
C VAL A 143 -10.52 -9.76 -7.03
N SER A 144 -9.34 -9.70 -7.59
CA SER A 144 -8.33 -10.77 -7.58
C SER A 144 -7.35 -10.64 -6.43
N GLN A 145 -7.08 -9.41 -5.97
CA GLN A 145 -6.13 -9.12 -4.89
C GLN A 145 -6.55 -7.88 -4.10
N ILE A 146 -6.31 -7.91 -2.80
CA ILE A 146 -6.47 -6.78 -1.89
C ILE A 146 -5.09 -6.43 -1.32
N GLU A 147 -4.82 -5.14 -1.17
CA GLU A 147 -3.57 -4.62 -0.62
C GLU A 147 -3.82 -3.59 0.47
N VAL A 148 -3.08 -3.73 1.58
CA VAL A 148 -2.88 -2.67 2.58
C VAL A 148 -1.39 -2.46 2.76
N SER A 149 -0.90 -1.21 2.61
CA SER A 149 0.53 -0.91 2.74
C SER A 149 0.76 0.33 3.58
N TYR A 150 1.71 0.23 4.50
CA TYR A 150 2.21 1.32 5.33
C TYR A 150 3.65 1.62 5.02
N VAL A 151 3.94 2.84 4.62
CA VAL A 151 5.30 3.32 4.41
C VAL A 151 5.71 4.21 5.57
N ASN A 152 6.81 3.86 6.22
CA ASN A 152 7.32 4.52 7.41
C ASN A 152 8.73 5.08 7.14
N LEU A 153 9.04 6.25 7.72
CA LEU A 153 10.41 6.73 7.84
C LEU A 153 10.91 6.49 9.26
N VAL A 154 11.86 5.59 9.42
CA VAL A 154 12.37 5.15 10.72
C VAL A 154 13.90 5.26 10.76
N SER A 155 14.42 5.73 11.88
CA SER A 155 15.86 5.78 12.08
C SER A 155 16.42 4.37 12.35
N SER A 156 17.67 4.15 12.00
CA SER A 156 18.35 2.87 12.23
C SER A 156 18.28 2.37 13.67
N LYS A 157 18.38 3.27 14.65
CA LYS A 157 18.31 2.95 16.10
C LYS A 157 16.92 2.55 16.59
N ASP A 158 15.88 2.81 15.78
CA ASP A 158 14.48 2.54 16.14
C ASP A 158 14.09 1.07 15.88
N PHE A 159 14.90 0.31 15.15
CA PHE A 159 14.70 -1.12 14.93
C PHE A 159 15.23 -1.98 16.10
N SER A 160 14.47 -3.01 16.50
CA SER A 160 14.87 -3.92 17.58
C SER A 160 15.72 -5.11 17.14
N LYS A 161 15.50 -5.67 15.96
CA LYS A 161 16.11 -6.94 15.54
C LYS A 161 16.49 -7.06 14.05
N LEU A 162 16.11 -6.16 13.18
CA LEU A 162 16.44 -6.19 11.74
C LEU A 162 17.95 -5.99 11.44
N TYR A 163 18.77 -5.85 12.46
CA TYR A 163 20.06 -5.20 12.45
C TYR A 163 21.30 -6.10 12.29
N LYS A 164 21.16 -7.33 11.84
CA LYS A 164 22.35 -8.08 11.39
C LYS A 164 22.99 -7.50 10.11
N PHE A 165 22.19 -6.79 9.29
CA PHE A 165 22.70 -6.05 8.11
C PHE A 165 23.58 -4.84 8.46
N GLN A 166 23.50 -4.33 9.68
CA GLN A 166 24.30 -3.20 10.12
C GLN A 166 25.83 -3.47 10.04
N LYS A 167 26.25 -4.73 10.14
CA LYS A 167 27.65 -5.10 9.98
C LYS A 167 28.16 -4.83 8.56
N ILE A 168 27.32 -5.10 7.55
CA ILE A 168 27.67 -4.81 6.14
C ILE A 168 27.67 -3.30 5.89
N ILE A 169 26.68 -2.58 6.43
CA ILE A 169 26.52 -1.12 6.26
C ILE A 169 27.67 -0.36 6.97
N ASN A 170 28.21 -0.89 8.07
CA ASN A 170 29.25 -0.29 8.87
C ASN A 170 30.67 -0.77 8.50
N ASP A 171 30.81 -1.63 7.48
CA ASP A 171 32.13 -2.02 7.00
C ASP A 171 32.79 -0.82 6.31
N LYS A 172 33.85 -0.32 6.90
CA LYS A 172 34.59 0.87 6.41
C LYS A 172 35.28 0.64 5.05
N ASN A 173 35.39 -0.62 4.62
CA ASN A 173 36.00 -1.00 3.35
C ASN A 173 35.01 -1.04 2.19
N ILE A 174 33.71 -0.82 2.45
CA ILE A 174 32.66 -0.85 1.45
C ILE A 174 32.04 0.55 1.33
N ASP A 175 32.23 1.19 0.17
CA ASP A 175 31.57 2.47 -0.15
C ASP A 175 30.17 2.21 -0.69
N LEU A 176 29.20 2.02 0.22
CA LEU A 176 27.79 1.74 -0.12
C LEU A 176 27.08 3.04 -0.47
N GLU A 177 26.44 3.07 -1.64
CA GLU A 177 25.55 4.16 -2.07
C GLU A 177 24.13 4.00 -1.55
N GLY A 178 23.67 2.77 -1.35
CA GLY A 178 22.34 2.45 -0.86
C GLY A 178 22.22 0.98 -0.47
N LEU A 179 21.14 0.65 0.20
CA LEU A 179 20.71 -0.71 0.52
C LEU A 179 19.23 -0.85 0.21
N SER A 180 18.87 -1.94 -0.47
CA SER A 180 17.48 -2.38 -0.62
C SER A 180 17.40 -3.84 -0.20
N ALA A 181 16.41 -4.18 0.63
CA ALA A 181 16.15 -5.56 1.05
C ALA A 181 14.64 -5.79 1.14
N SER A 182 14.20 -6.93 0.62
CA SER A 182 12.81 -7.38 0.67
C SER A 182 12.72 -8.74 1.38
N PHE A 183 11.69 -8.89 2.22
CA PHE A 183 11.38 -10.14 2.92
C PHE A 183 9.91 -10.43 2.77
N VAL A 184 9.54 -11.69 2.63
CA VAL A 184 8.16 -12.13 2.48
C VAL A 184 7.82 -13.16 3.54
N GLU A 185 6.68 -12.96 4.22
CA GLU A 185 6.10 -13.89 5.20
C GLU A 185 4.73 -14.33 4.70
N VAL A 186 4.48 -15.64 4.66
CA VAL A 186 3.15 -16.19 4.36
C VAL A 186 2.26 -16.02 5.59
N LEU A 187 1.05 -15.50 5.39
CA LEU A 187 0.08 -15.25 6.45
C LEU A 187 -1.04 -16.29 6.42
N GLY A 188 -1.43 -16.79 7.59
CA GLY A 188 -2.61 -17.63 7.75
C GLY A 188 -3.88 -16.77 7.86
N PHE A 189 -4.39 -16.29 6.74
CA PHE A 189 -5.66 -15.56 6.64
C PHE A 189 -6.78 -16.47 6.12
N ASP A 190 -6.78 -17.73 6.59
CA ASP A 190 -7.60 -18.81 6.04
C ASP A 190 -9.12 -18.57 6.08
N ASP A 191 -9.59 -17.67 6.95
CA ASP A 191 -11.02 -17.37 7.06
C ASP A 191 -11.53 -16.43 5.97
N TYR A 192 -10.71 -15.50 5.47
CA TYR A 192 -11.14 -14.43 4.55
C TYR A 192 -10.26 -14.19 3.34
N ALA A 193 -9.06 -14.79 3.26
CA ALA A 193 -8.21 -14.66 2.10
C ALA A 193 -7.44 -15.94 1.78
N HIS A 194 -7.12 -16.11 0.49
CA HIS A 194 -6.14 -17.08 0.02
C HIS A 194 -4.78 -16.38 -0.16
N ASN A 195 -3.71 -17.13 0.06
CA ASN A 195 -2.36 -16.71 -0.32
C ASN A 195 -1.93 -15.34 0.23
N ALA A 196 -2.39 -15.00 1.45
CA ALA A 196 -1.99 -13.75 2.05
C ALA A 196 -0.50 -13.74 2.39
N ARG A 197 0.17 -12.64 2.04
CA ARG A 197 1.59 -12.41 2.30
C ARG A 197 1.80 -11.06 2.96
N LEU A 198 2.75 -11.00 3.88
CA LEU A 198 3.31 -9.75 4.39
C LEU A 198 4.69 -9.54 3.78
N ILE A 199 4.83 -8.45 3.06
CA ILE A 199 6.06 -8.02 2.38
C ILE A 199 6.69 -6.91 3.20
N TYR A 200 7.96 -7.05 3.51
CA TYR A 200 8.79 -6.05 4.17
C TYR A 200 9.79 -5.50 3.16
N ASP A 201 9.69 -4.23 2.81
CA ASP A 201 10.67 -3.56 1.96
C ASP A 201 11.41 -2.50 2.77
N VAL A 202 12.73 -2.64 2.84
CA VAL A 202 13.62 -1.70 3.52
C VAL A 202 14.52 -1.05 2.49
N GLN A 203 14.48 0.28 2.42
CA GLN A 203 15.36 1.08 1.56
C GLN A 203 16.13 2.09 2.40
N VAL A 204 17.43 2.17 2.18
CA VAL A 204 18.32 3.09 2.87
C VAL A 204 19.13 3.85 1.85
N ALA A 205 19.01 5.18 1.82
CA ALA A 205 19.93 6.02 1.06
C ALA A 205 21.16 6.33 1.94
N LEU A 206 22.36 5.92 1.53
CA LEU A 206 23.57 6.01 2.36
C LEU A 206 24.39 7.29 2.13
N LYS A 207 24.19 7.99 1.01
CA LYS A 207 25.01 9.16 0.60
C LYS A 207 24.36 10.52 0.84
N GLN A 208 23.77 10.78 2.00
CA GLN A 208 23.49 12.16 2.42
C GLN A 208 24.31 12.49 3.65
N ALA A 209 25.35 13.32 3.49
CA ALA A 209 26.39 13.54 4.48
C ALA A 209 25.92 14.20 5.79
N ASP A 210 24.78 14.90 5.80
CA ASP A 210 24.35 15.77 6.92
C ASP A 210 22.94 15.50 7.46
N SER A 211 22.22 14.48 6.96
CA SER A 211 20.88 14.13 7.46
C SER A 211 20.90 12.83 8.25
N PRO A 212 20.12 12.73 9.34
CA PRO A 212 19.90 11.44 9.99
C PRO A 212 19.39 10.45 8.93
N ARG A 213 20.06 9.30 8.82
CA ARG A 213 19.77 8.27 7.82
C ARG A 213 18.43 7.63 8.16
N ASP A 214 17.35 8.15 7.58
CA ASP A 214 16.05 7.54 7.71
C ASP A 214 15.92 6.38 6.72
N HIS A 215 15.39 5.28 7.22
CA HIS A 215 15.10 4.09 6.46
C HIS A 215 13.63 4.16 6.04
N ARG A 216 13.38 4.02 4.75
CA ARG A 216 12.04 3.79 4.25
C ARG A 216 11.71 2.32 4.51
N LEU A 217 10.78 2.06 5.41
CA LEU A 217 10.24 0.75 5.72
C LEU A 217 8.81 0.67 5.22
N SER A 218 8.55 -0.17 4.22
CA SER A 218 7.19 -0.52 3.81
C SER A 218 6.81 -1.87 4.39
N LEU A 219 5.61 -1.95 4.94
CA LEU A 219 4.95 -3.17 5.37
C LEU A 219 3.66 -3.30 4.55
N THR A 220 3.61 -4.29 3.67
CA THR A 220 2.50 -4.49 2.75
C THR A 220 1.90 -5.87 2.94
N VAL A 221 0.60 -5.93 3.23
CA VAL A 221 -0.17 -7.18 3.20
C VAL A 221 -0.94 -7.26 1.90
N ARG A 222 -0.79 -8.36 1.18
CA ARG A 222 -1.54 -8.70 -0.03
C ARG A 222 -2.16 -10.08 0.09
N GLY A 223 -3.33 -10.26 -0.53
CA GLY A 223 -3.97 -11.56 -0.60
C GLY A 223 -5.20 -11.56 -1.50
N ALA A 224 -5.58 -12.72 -2.01
CA ALA A 224 -6.78 -12.89 -2.81
C ALA A 224 -8.00 -13.09 -1.90
N PRO A 225 -9.12 -12.36 -2.08
CA PRO A 225 -10.29 -12.55 -1.25
C PRO A 225 -10.94 -13.92 -1.55
N LYS A 226 -11.43 -14.60 -0.51
CA LYS A 226 -12.18 -15.85 -0.68
C LYS A 226 -13.54 -15.66 -1.33
N GLN A 227 -14.16 -14.51 -1.10
CA GLN A 227 -15.46 -14.14 -1.61
C GLN A 227 -15.42 -12.73 -2.17
N GLN A 228 -16.24 -12.49 -3.19
CA GLN A 228 -16.34 -11.19 -3.87
C GLN A 228 -17.29 -10.21 -3.13
N SER A 229 -17.58 -10.45 -1.86
CA SER A 229 -18.44 -9.57 -1.06
C SER A 229 -17.66 -8.33 -0.58
N HIS A 230 -18.39 -7.22 -0.43
CA HIS A 230 -17.86 -5.99 0.16
C HIS A 230 -17.35 -6.25 1.60
N GLU A 231 -18.13 -6.97 2.39
CA GLU A 231 -17.80 -7.36 3.76
C GLU A 231 -16.47 -8.13 3.84
N ASN A 232 -16.19 -9.02 2.87
CA ASN A 232 -14.95 -9.77 2.87
C ASN A 232 -13.72 -8.89 2.55
N ILE A 233 -13.87 -7.84 1.73
CA ILE A 233 -12.81 -6.86 1.44
C ILE A 233 -12.51 -6.05 2.71
N GLU A 234 -13.55 -5.56 3.40
CA GLU A 234 -13.44 -4.80 4.64
C GLU A 234 -12.74 -5.62 5.74
N VAL A 235 -13.22 -6.85 5.98
CA VAL A 235 -12.63 -7.76 6.98
C VAL A 235 -11.16 -8.07 6.66
N PHE A 236 -10.83 -8.27 5.38
CA PHE A 236 -9.43 -8.47 4.99
C PHE A 236 -8.58 -7.24 5.28
N MET A 237 -9.05 -6.05 4.89
CA MET A 237 -8.29 -4.80 5.11
C MET A 237 -8.06 -4.54 6.60
N GLN A 238 -9.06 -4.79 7.45
CA GLN A 238 -8.92 -4.67 8.91
C GLN A 238 -7.87 -5.66 9.45
N ALA A 239 -7.95 -6.92 9.05
CA ALA A 239 -6.99 -7.93 9.49
C ALA A 239 -5.56 -7.65 8.99
N ALA A 240 -5.44 -7.12 7.77
CA ALA A 240 -4.17 -6.69 7.21
C ALA A 240 -3.58 -5.52 8.01
N HIS A 241 -4.39 -4.51 8.34
CA HIS A 241 -4.02 -3.41 9.21
C HIS A 241 -3.49 -3.91 10.56
N ASP A 242 -4.27 -4.73 11.28
CA ASP A 242 -3.91 -5.27 12.60
C ASP A 242 -2.60 -6.06 12.53
N LYS A 243 -2.41 -6.85 11.47
CA LYS A 243 -1.19 -7.62 11.25
C LYS A 243 0.02 -6.71 11.03
N ILE A 244 -0.11 -5.66 10.21
CA ILE A 244 0.96 -4.69 9.96
C ILE A 244 1.34 -3.98 11.26
N VAL A 245 0.37 -3.47 12.02
CA VAL A 245 0.63 -2.80 13.31
C VAL A 245 1.33 -3.73 14.29
N SER A 246 0.85 -4.96 14.44
CA SER A 246 1.48 -5.98 15.30
C SER A 246 2.93 -6.25 14.89
N LYS A 247 3.20 -6.39 13.59
CA LYS A 247 4.56 -6.62 13.08
C LYS A 247 5.45 -5.40 13.24
N PHE A 248 4.94 -4.20 12.97
CA PHE A 248 5.67 -2.95 13.20
C PHE A 248 6.12 -2.83 14.66
N LEU A 249 5.24 -3.13 15.61
CA LEU A 249 5.57 -3.18 17.04
C LEU A 249 6.66 -4.21 17.35
N SER A 250 6.63 -5.37 16.73
CA SER A 250 7.59 -6.45 17.00
C SER A 250 9.01 -6.15 16.49
N ILE A 251 9.14 -5.32 15.44
CA ILE A 251 10.42 -4.99 14.81
C ILE A 251 10.99 -3.63 15.24
N THR A 252 10.26 -2.86 16.02
CA THR A 252 10.68 -1.55 16.53
C THR A 252 10.98 -1.60 18.02
N THR A 253 11.84 -0.69 18.50
CA THR A 253 12.22 -0.62 19.91
C THR A 253 11.14 0.03 20.76
N LEU A 254 11.05 -0.34 22.04
CA LEU A 254 10.14 0.31 22.98
C LEU A 254 10.43 1.82 23.13
N SER A 255 11.69 2.23 22.99
CA SER A 255 12.08 3.63 23.01
C SER A 255 11.48 4.39 21.83
N ALA A 256 11.56 3.83 20.63
CA ALA A 256 10.96 4.39 19.43
C ALA A 256 9.43 4.47 19.54
N GLN A 257 8.80 3.40 20.01
CA GLN A 257 7.33 3.36 20.20
C GLN A 257 6.85 4.43 21.19
N ARG A 258 7.60 4.68 22.28
CA ARG A 258 7.30 5.77 23.23
C ARG A 258 7.47 7.15 22.57
N LYS A 259 8.54 7.36 21.79
CA LYS A 259 8.79 8.60 21.04
C LYS A 259 7.64 8.91 20.06
N TRP A 260 7.05 7.88 19.46
CA TRP A 260 5.91 8.04 18.54
C TRP A 260 4.56 8.12 19.26
N GLY A 261 4.57 8.10 20.59
CA GLY A 261 3.36 8.27 21.41
C GLY A 261 2.43 7.06 21.36
N LYS A 262 2.99 5.85 21.46
CA LYS A 262 2.19 4.63 21.56
C LYS A 262 1.24 4.71 22.75
N THR A 263 -0.06 4.56 22.49
CA THR A 263 -1.06 4.45 23.56
C THR A 263 -0.93 3.11 24.26
N GLN A 264 -0.97 3.11 25.60
CA GLN A 264 -1.14 1.90 26.37
C GLN A 264 -2.64 1.58 26.40
N ILE A 265 -2.96 0.34 26.02
CA ILE A 265 -4.31 -0.20 26.11
C ILE A 265 -4.42 -0.91 27.45
#